data_0ddfdd5ceeaacf8e4d3ca2a5009396bc
#
_entry.id   0ddfdd5ceeaacf8e4d3ca2a5009396bc
#
_cell.length_a   1.000
_cell.length_b   1.000
_cell.length_c   1.000
_cell.angle_alpha   90.00
_cell.angle_beta   90.00
_cell.angle_gamma   90.00
#
_symmetry.space_group_name_H-M   'P 1'
#
loop_
_entity.id
_entity.type
_entity.pdbx_description
1 polymer ?
#
loop_
_entity_poly.entity_id
_entity_poly.type
_entity_poly.pdbx_seq_one_letter_code
_entity_poly.pdbx_strand_id
1 'polypeptide(L)'
;HLAIAAHQDDIEFMAYAPTAECFGAQDKWFGAIVVTDGAGSPRSGIYADYTDEEMKKVRIVEQKKAAFVGEYSFLALLGHPSKAVKEGEHTIVEELASLIQRAHSKYLYTHNLADKHETHVATALRVIAALRFLKPEERPEKVFGCEVWRDLDWLCDNEKIFLDCGSHPNLMRALSAVFDSQIAGGKRYDLAAEGRRLANATFSASHACDTYSALNYAMDLTPLMDENVDIADFITSAIERFKEQVKEGIRKFQ
;
A
#
# COMPACT_ATOMS: atom_id res chain seq x y z
N HIS A 1 -3.79 -13.24 2.53
CA HIS A 1 -3.34 -11.85 2.43
C HIS A 1 -4.40 -11.02 1.71
N LEU A 2 -4.67 -9.83 2.21
CA LEU A 2 -5.58 -8.86 1.58
C LEU A 2 -4.89 -7.50 1.49
N ALA A 3 -4.84 -6.90 0.30
CA ALA A 3 -4.40 -5.53 0.13
C ALA A 3 -5.58 -4.61 -0.22
N ILE A 4 -5.65 -3.44 0.43
CA ILE A 4 -6.67 -2.42 0.18
C ILE A 4 -5.97 -1.11 -0.16
N ALA A 5 -6.13 -0.64 -1.37
CA ALA A 5 -5.44 0.53 -1.91
C ALA A 5 -6.40 1.59 -2.43
N ALA A 6 -5.89 2.81 -2.51
CA ALA A 6 -6.63 3.95 -3.03
C ALA A 6 -6.84 3.84 -4.55
N HIS A 7 -5.76 3.67 -5.32
CA HIS A 7 -5.81 3.70 -6.77
C HIS A 7 -5.36 2.38 -7.40
N GLN A 8 -5.66 2.24 -8.66
CA GLN A 8 -5.10 1.21 -9.52
C GLN A 8 -3.58 1.45 -9.60
N ASP A 9 -2.75 0.45 -9.49
CA ASP A 9 -1.28 0.42 -9.36
C ASP A 9 -0.73 0.44 -7.93
N ASP A 10 -1.39 1.04 -6.97
CA ASP A 10 -0.90 1.10 -5.59
C ASP A 10 -0.65 -0.30 -4.99
N ILE A 11 -1.51 -1.27 -5.30
CA ILE A 11 -1.39 -2.67 -4.85
C ILE A 11 -0.02 -3.24 -5.22
N GLU A 12 0.38 -3.07 -6.47
CA GLU A 12 1.60 -3.60 -7.06
C GLU A 12 2.84 -2.92 -6.49
N PHE A 13 2.68 -1.70 -6.00
CA PHE A 13 3.77 -0.94 -5.37
C PHE A 13 3.91 -1.23 -3.87
N MET A 14 2.81 -1.29 -3.13
CA MET A 14 2.87 -1.42 -1.68
C MET A 14 2.82 -2.87 -1.18
N ALA A 15 2.18 -3.78 -1.92
CA ALA A 15 1.89 -5.15 -1.49
C ALA A 15 2.52 -6.21 -2.40
N TYR A 16 3.64 -5.89 -3.05
CA TYR A 16 4.31 -6.87 -3.91
C TYR A 16 4.81 -8.09 -3.12
N ALA A 17 5.37 -7.91 -1.94
CA ALA A 17 5.86 -9.02 -1.13
C ALA A 17 4.79 -10.10 -0.87
N PRO A 18 3.59 -9.79 -0.33
CA PRO A 18 2.54 -10.80 -0.18
C PRO A 18 1.98 -11.31 -1.53
N THR A 19 2.01 -10.51 -2.60
CA THR A 19 1.67 -11.00 -3.94
C THR A 19 2.65 -12.08 -4.39
N ALA A 20 3.95 -11.84 -4.26
CA ALA A 20 5.00 -12.79 -4.63
C ALA A 20 5.00 -14.05 -3.75
N GLU A 21 4.67 -13.90 -2.46
CA GLU A 21 4.52 -15.03 -1.53
C GLU A 21 3.38 -15.96 -1.91
N CYS A 22 2.30 -15.43 -2.47
CA CYS A 22 1.12 -16.20 -2.88
C CYS A 22 1.20 -16.70 -4.33
N PHE A 23 2.09 -16.13 -5.16
CA PHE A 23 2.21 -16.46 -6.57
C PHE A 23 2.63 -17.93 -6.78
N GLY A 24 1.79 -18.71 -7.45
CA GLY A 24 1.99 -20.14 -7.66
C GLY A 24 1.82 -21.00 -6.39
N ALA A 25 1.49 -20.42 -5.24
CA ALA A 25 1.31 -21.15 -3.99
C ALA A 25 -0.02 -21.92 -4.01
N GLN A 26 -0.03 -23.10 -3.31
CA GLN A 26 -1.22 -23.95 -3.22
C GLN A 26 -1.98 -23.76 -1.89
N ASP A 27 -1.38 -23.09 -0.93
CA ASP A 27 -1.85 -22.95 0.47
C ASP A 27 -1.94 -21.48 0.92
N LYS A 28 -1.66 -20.54 0.01
CA LYS A 28 -1.70 -19.11 0.28
C LYS A 28 -2.45 -18.37 -0.83
N TRP A 29 -3.19 -17.37 -0.45
CA TRP A 29 -4.04 -16.59 -1.37
C TRP A 29 -3.84 -15.09 -1.16
N PHE A 30 -3.80 -14.37 -2.26
CA PHE A 30 -3.72 -12.92 -2.25
C PHE A 30 -4.98 -12.31 -2.90
N GLY A 31 -5.68 -11.45 -2.16
CA GLY A 31 -6.81 -10.69 -2.66
C GLY A 31 -6.54 -9.20 -2.65
N ALA A 32 -7.19 -8.46 -3.52
CA ALA A 32 -7.01 -7.01 -3.66
C ALA A 32 -8.34 -6.26 -3.75
N ILE A 33 -8.38 -5.09 -3.11
CA ILE A 33 -9.49 -4.13 -3.18
C ILE A 33 -8.91 -2.77 -3.57
N VAL A 34 -9.43 -2.17 -4.64
CA VAL A 34 -9.10 -0.80 -5.05
C VAL A 34 -10.32 0.09 -4.85
N VAL A 35 -10.17 1.16 -4.10
CA VAL A 35 -11.30 1.96 -3.61
C VAL A 35 -11.76 2.98 -4.63
N THR A 36 -10.85 3.70 -5.32
CA THR A 36 -11.23 4.78 -6.22
C THR A 36 -11.43 4.36 -7.67
N ASP A 37 -12.08 5.23 -8.43
CA ASP A 37 -12.44 4.99 -9.83
C ASP A 37 -11.30 5.27 -10.84
N GLY A 38 -10.21 5.91 -10.41
CA GLY A 38 -9.07 6.25 -11.26
C GLY A 38 -9.27 7.43 -12.21
N ALA A 39 -10.39 8.16 -12.11
CA ALA A 39 -10.69 9.32 -12.97
C ALA A 39 -9.61 10.41 -12.94
N GLY A 40 -9.01 10.64 -11.75
CA GLY A 40 -7.99 11.66 -11.53
C GLY A 40 -6.58 11.29 -11.98
N SER A 41 -6.39 10.22 -12.73
CA SER A 41 -5.08 9.79 -13.22
C SER A 41 -4.44 10.84 -14.13
N PRO A 42 -3.10 11.05 -14.04
CA PRO A 42 -2.40 12.00 -14.91
C PRO A 42 -2.55 11.61 -16.39
N ARG A 43 -2.56 12.62 -17.27
CA ARG A 43 -2.77 12.45 -18.70
C ARG A 43 -1.67 13.14 -19.49
N SER A 44 -0.95 12.36 -20.28
CA SER A 44 0.10 12.83 -21.18
C SER A 44 0.23 11.87 -22.36
N GLY A 45 0.97 12.26 -23.38
CA GLY A 45 1.22 11.44 -24.55
C GLY A 45 -0.07 10.96 -25.20
N ILE A 46 -0.20 9.66 -25.41
CA ILE A 46 -1.38 9.04 -26.06
C ILE A 46 -2.67 9.15 -25.24
N TYR A 47 -2.56 9.47 -23.95
CA TYR A 47 -3.71 9.64 -23.04
C TYR A 47 -4.10 11.10 -22.81
N ALA A 48 -3.45 12.08 -23.47
CA ALA A 48 -3.61 13.50 -23.19
C ALA A 48 -5.06 13.99 -23.34
N ASP A 49 -5.77 13.49 -24.33
CA ASP A 49 -7.13 13.90 -24.66
C ASP A 49 -8.23 13.01 -24.07
N TYR A 50 -7.86 12.01 -23.22
CA TYR A 50 -8.84 11.12 -22.61
C TYR A 50 -9.71 11.85 -21.61
N THR A 51 -11.00 11.60 -21.66
CA THR A 51 -11.99 12.03 -20.67
C THR A 51 -11.82 11.22 -19.37
N ASP A 52 -12.44 11.67 -18.29
CA ASP A 52 -12.48 10.94 -17.02
C ASP A 52 -13.07 9.53 -17.20
N GLU A 53 -14.15 9.41 -17.95
CA GLU A 53 -14.82 8.13 -18.21
C GLU A 53 -13.98 7.17 -19.06
N GLU A 54 -13.21 7.68 -20.00
CA GLU A 54 -12.26 6.87 -20.76
C GLU A 54 -11.10 6.41 -19.90
N MET A 55 -10.58 7.29 -19.05
CA MET A 55 -9.49 6.94 -18.14
C MET A 55 -9.94 5.88 -17.11
N LYS A 56 -11.12 6.00 -16.51
CA LYS A 56 -11.68 4.94 -15.64
C LYS A 56 -11.67 3.56 -16.33
N LYS A 57 -12.08 3.49 -17.59
CA LYS A 57 -12.08 2.24 -18.35
C LYS A 57 -10.67 1.68 -18.52
N VAL A 58 -9.69 2.54 -18.84
CA VAL A 58 -8.29 2.14 -18.96
C VAL A 58 -7.79 1.57 -17.64
N ARG A 59 -7.99 2.29 -16.55
CA ARG A 59 -7.52 1.88 -15.22
C ARG A 59 -8.13 0.56 -14.74
N ILE A 60 -9.42 0.32 -15.05
CA ILE A 60 -10.08 -0.96 -14.76
C ILE A 60 -9.40 -2.11 -15.55
N VAL A 61 -9.08 -1.89 -16.82
CA VAL A 61 -8.45 -2.91 -17.67
C VAL A 61 -7.03 -3.21 -17.18
N GLU A 62 -6.25 -2.19 -16.85
CA GLU A 62 -4.90 -2.32 -16.31
C GLU A 62 -4.91 -3.12 -14.99
N GLN A 63 -5.77 -2.75 -14.03
CA GLN A 63 -5.83 -3.45 -12.75
C GLN A 63 -6.29 -4.91 -12.90
N LYS A 64 -7.22 -5.20 -13.79
CA LYS A 64 -7.62 -6.58 -14.09
C LYS A 64 -6.47 -7.38 -14.71
N LYS A 65 -5.67 -6.77 -15.57
CA LYS A 65 -4.46 -7.41 -16.13
C LYS A 65 -3.43 -7.69 -15.05
N ALA A 66 -3.20 -6.73 -14.16
CA ALA A 66 -2.30 -6.92 -13.03
C ALA A 66 -2.75 -8.08 -12.13
N ALA A 67 -4.04 -8.15 -11.80
CA ALA A 67 -4.60 -9.25 -11.04
C ALA A 67 -4.44 -10.61 -11.73
N PHE A 68 -4.60 -10.66 -13.04
CA PHE A 68 -4.36 -11.87 -13.82
C PHE A 68 -2.88 -12.27 -13.83
N VAL A 69 -1.97 -11.33 -14.06
CA VAL A 69 -0.53 -11.57 -14.08
C VAL A 69 -0.01 -11.98 -12.70
N GLY A 70 -0.54 -11.38 -11.62
CA GLY A 70 -0.16 -11.65 -10.23
C GLY A 70 -0.90 -12.83 -9.61
N GLU A 71 -1.78 -13.51 -10.34
CA GLU A 71 -2.60 -14.64 -9.86
C GLU A 71 -3.42 -14.30 -8.61
N TYR A 72 -4.02 -13.09 -8.58
CA TYR A 72 -4.88 -12.70 -7.45
C TYR A 72 -6.09 -13.61 -7.35
N SER A 73 -6.38 -14.10 -6.16
CA SER A 73 -7.54 -14.96 -5.88
C SER A 73 -8.86 -14.22 -6.07
N PHE A 74 -8.88 -12.91 -5.81
CA PHE A 74 -9.97 -12.02 -6.18
C PHE A 74 -9.47 -10.58 -6.34
N LEU A 75 -10.24 -9.79 -7.08
CA LEU A 75 -10.07 -8.35 -7.22
C LEU A 75 -11.44 -7.68 -7.09
N ALA A 76 -11.57 -6.73 -6.16
CA ALA A 76 -12.72 -5.84 -6.06
C ALA A 76 -12.32 -4.40 -6.45
N LEU A 77 -13.07 -3.82 -7.40
CA LEU A 77 -12.90 -2.43 -7.82
C LEU A 77 -14.16 -1.67 -7.40
N LEU A 78 -14.09 -0.84 -6.36
CA LEU A 78 -15.26 -0.20 -5.76
C LEU A 78 -15.74 1.00 -6.57
N GLY A 79 -14.83 1.70 -7.22
CA GLY A 79 -15.17 2.77 -8.15
C GLY A 79 -15.68 4.06 -7.50
N HIS A 80 -15.33 4.34 -6.25
CA HIS A 80 -15.72 5.58 -5.59
C HIS A 80 -14.90 6.77 -6.12
N PRO A 81 -15.49 7.96 -6.27
CA PRO A 81 -14.72 9.16 -6.50
C PRO A 81 -13.75 9.43 -5.34
N SER A 82 -12.51 9.85 -5.64
CA SER A 82 -11.53 10.19 -4.60
C SER A 82 -12.05 11.23 -3.59
N LYS A 83 -12.96 12.10 -4.02
CA LYS A 83 -13.63 13.07 -3.17
C LYS A 83 -14.46 12.38 -2.08
N ALA A 84 -15.29 11.39 -2.44
CA ALA A 84 -16.12 10.64 -1.50
C ALA A 84 -15.28 9.92 -0.43
N VAL A 85 -14.14 9.35 -0.84
CA VAL A 85 -13.19 8.72 0.09
C VAL A 85 -12.62 9.72 1.08
N LYS A 86 -12.22 10.92 0.61
CA LYS A 86 -11.68 11.98 1.46
C LYS A 86 -12.74 12.58 2.40
N GLU A 87 -13.96 12.77 1.94
CA GLU A 87 -15.09 13.27 2.74
C GLU A 87 -15.57 12.24 3.78
N GLY A 88 -15.20 10.99 3.64
CA GLY A 88 -15.47 9.96 4.63
C GLY A 88 -16.88 9.41 4.58
N GLU A 89 -17.43 9.22 3.38
CA GLU A 89 -18.75 8.62 3.22
C GLU A 89 -18.87 7.28 3.95
N HIS A 90 -19.88 7.15 4.80
CA HIS A 90 -20.07 5.98 5.67
C HIS A 90 -20.28 4.69 4.88
N THR A 91 -20.92 4.77 3.72
CA THR A 91 -21.15 3.64 2.81
C THR A 91 -19.85 2.94 2.40
N ILE A 92 -18.74 3.71 2.23
CA ILE A 92 -17.43 3.14 1.90
C ILE A 92 -16.88 2.31 3.06
N VAL A 93 -17.09 2.75 4.29
CA VAL A 93 -16.67 2.03 5.49
C VAL A 93 -17.44 0.71 5.63
N GLU A 94 -18.77 0.73 5.42
CA GLU A 94 -19.61 -0.46 5.48
C GLU A 94 -19.25 -1.48 4.38
N GLU A 95 -18.99 -0.99 3.16
CA GLU A 95 -18.58 -1.83 2.03
C GLU A 95 -17.21 -2.48 2.30
N LEU A 96 -16.24 -1.71 2.79
CA LEU A 96 -14.92 -2.23 3.17
C LEU A 96 -15.04 -3.25 4.31
N ALA A 97 -15.83 -2.98 5.35
CA ALA A 97 -16.05 -3.90 6.45
C ALA A 97 -16.63 -5.24 5.96
N SER A 98 -17.66 -5.18 5.10
CA SER A 98 -18.26 -6.38 4.49
C SER A 98 -17.25 -7.20 3.68
N LEU A 99 -16.39 -6.53 2.89
CA LEU A 99 -15.38 -7.21 2.08
C LEU A 99 -14.25 -7.80 2.94
N ILE A 100 -13.79 -7.09 3.97
CA ILE A 100 -12.77 -7.58 4.91
C ILE A 100 -13.29 -8.82 5.63
N GLN A 101 -14.51 -8.77 6.16
CA GLN A 101 -15.17 -9.89 6.81
C GLN A 101 -15.24 -11.13 5.89
N ARG A 102 -15.70 -10.93 4.65
CA ARG A 102 -15.83 -12.02 3.67
C ARG A 102 -14.49 -12.58 3.19
N ALA A 103 -13.47 -11.74 3.07
CA ALA A 103 -12.13 -12.17 2.69
C ALA A 103 -11.46 -13.01 3.79
N HIS A 104 -11.83 -12.80 5.05
CA HIS A 104 -11.31 -13.53 6.21
C HIS A 104 -9.79 -13.70 6.18
N SER A 105 -9.09 -12.61 5.85
CA SER A 105 -7.64 -12.60 5.65
C SER A 105 -6.90 -12.55 6.98
N LYS A 106 -5.77 -13.25 7.05
CA LYS A 106 -4.88 -13.22 8.21
C LYS A 106 -4.10 -11.90 8.29
N TYR A 107 -3.65 -11.38 7.15
CA TYR A 107 -2.84 -10.18 7.02
C TYR A 107 -3.51 -9.17 6.09
N LEU A 108 -3.57 -7.91 6.50
CA LEU A 108 -4.11 -6.81 5.72
C LEU A 108 -3.03 -5.76 5.47
N TYR A 109 -2.92 -5.29 4.24
CA TYR A 109 -1.99 -4.27 3.78
C TYR A 109 -2.77 -3.07 3.26
N THR A 110 -2.38 -1.87 3.68
CA THR A 110 -2.96 -0.61 3.21
C THR A 110 -1.90 0.49 3.18
N HIS A 111 -2.28 1.72 2.87
CA HIS A 111 -1.34 2.84 2.88
C HIS A 111 -0.90 3.21 4.30
N ASN A 112 0.33 3.76 4.43
CA ASN A 112 0.74 4.36 5.69
C ASN A 112 0.04 5.71 5.90
N LEU A 113 -0.15 6.09 7.16
CA LEU A 113 -0.87 7.30 7.54
C LEU A 113 -0.03 8.59 7.41
N ALA A 114 1.27 8.47 7.17
CA ALA A 114 2.16 9.60 6.92
C ALA A 114 2.43 9.81 5.41
N ASP A 115 1.66 9.18 4.52
CA ASP A 115 1.83 9.33 3.08
C ASP A 115 1.60 10.78 2.64
N LYS A 116 2.20 11.16 1.49
CA LYS A 116 2.06 12.49 0.89
C LYS A 116 0.73 12.65 0.15
N HIS A 117 0.13 11.56 -0.30
CA HIS A 117 -1.08 11.57 -1.11
C HIS A 117 -2.31 11.51 -0.21
N GLU A 118 -3.12 12.58 -0.22
CA GLU A 118 -4.30 12.71 0.66
C GLU A 118 -5.28 11.54 0.52
N THR A 119 -5.50 11.04 -0.70
CA THR A 119 -6.41 9.91 -0.92
C THR A 119 -5.87 8.62 -0.32
N HIS A 120 -4.54 8.41 -0.26
CA HIS A 120 -3.92 7.28 0.43
C HIS A 120 -4.20 7.31 1.92
N VAL A 121 -3.96 8.48 2.54
CA VAL A 121 -4.25 8.68 3.97
C VAL A 121 -5.75 8.48 4.24
N ALA A 122 -6.61 9.06 3.41
CA ALA A 122 -8.06 8.90 3.54
C ALA A 122 -8.48 7.44 3.41
N THR A 123 -7.92 6.69 2.45
CA THR A 123 -8.20 5.25 2.29
C THR A 123 -7.76 4.46 3.52
N ALA A 124 -6.56 4.69 4.04
CA ALA A 124 -6.09 4.04 5.26
C ALA A 124 -7.03 4.33 6.46
N LEU A 125 -7.50 5.57 6.59
CA LEU A 125 -8.49 5.93 7.62
C LEU A 125 -9.83 5.20 7.44
N ARG A 126 -10.31 5.01 6.19
CA ARG A 126 -11.54 4.22 5.92
C ARG A 126 -11.33 2.75 6.26
N VAL A 127 -10.15 2.19 5.96
CA VAL A 127 -9.78 0.82 6.34
C VAL A 127 -9.77 0.66 7.87
N ILE A 128 -9.13 1.57 8.60
CA ILE A 128 -9.12 1.53 10.08
C ILE A 128 -10.55 1.64 10.64
N ALA A 129 -11.37 2.55 10.10
CA ALA A 129 -12.77 2.68 10.51
C ALA A 129 -13.56 1.39 10.25
N ALA A 130 -13.36 0.75 9.09
CA ALA A 130 -13.98 -0.54 8.76
C ALA A 130 -13.54 -1.66 9.73
N LEU A 131 -12.26 -1.71 10.08
CA LEU A 131 -11.72 -2.67 11.05
C LEU A 131 -12.30 -2.47 12.45
N ARG A 132 -12.48 -1.22 12.88
CA ARG A 132 -13.12 -0.89 14.16
C ARG A 132 -14.60 -1.24 14.19
N PHE A 133 -15.28 -1.19 13.04
CA PHE A 133 -16.68 -1.59 12.89
C PHE A 133 -16.89 -3.11 13.03
N LEU A 134 -15.89 -3.93 12.67
CA LEU A 134 -15.92 -5.38 12.75
C LEU A 134 -15.73 -5.87 14.20
N LYS A 135 -16.31 -7.04 14.51
CA LYS A 135 -16.04 -7.73 15.77
C LYS A 135 -14.58 -8.20 15.81
N PRO A 136 -13.98 -8.33 17.01
CA PRO A 136 -12.58 -8.75 17.13
C PRO A 136 -12.23 -10.05 16.38
N GLU A 137 -13.11 -11.05 16.40
CA GLU A 137 -12.93 -12.35 15.74
C GLU A 137 -13.02 -12.29 14.20
N GLU A 138 -13.52 -11.19 13.65
CA GLU A 138 -13.66 -10.95 12.21
C GLU A 138 -12.48 -10.14 11.65
N ARG A 139 -11.61 -9.63 12.52
CA ARG A 139 -10.48 -8.77 12.15
C ARG A 139 -9.26 -9.61 11.74
N PRO A 140 -8.39 -9.07 10.86
CA PRO A 140 -7.11 -9.71 10.57
C PRO A 140 -6.22 -9.75 11.82
N GLU A 141 -5.28 -10.71 11.86
CA GLU A 141 -4.29 -10.78 12.94
C GLU A 141 -3.32 -9.59 12.91
N LYS A 142 -2.97 -9.10 11.70
CA LYS A 142 -2.04 -7.99 11.49
C LYS A 142 -2.53 -7.06 10.40
N VAL A 143 -2.26 -5.77 10.63
CA VAL A 143 -2.53 -4.68 9.67
C VAL A 143 -1.23 -3.92 9.42
N PHE A 144 -0.85 -3.77 8.17
CA PHE A 144 0.38 -3.12 7.75
C PHE A 144 0.09 -1.86 6.93
N GLY A 145 0.66 -0.73 7.35
CA GLY A 145 0.68 0.53 6.61
C GLY A 145 1.93 0.62 5.76
N CYS A 146 1.78 0.46 4.45
CA CYS A 146 2.89 0.33 3.51
C CYS A 146 3.32 1.66 2.90
N GLU A 147 4.56 1.74 2.47
CA GLU A 147 5.09 2.87 1.72
C GLU A 147 4.60 2.88 0.27
N VAL A 148 4.21 4.06 -0.22
CA VAL A 148 3.93 4.33 -1.64
C VAL A 148 4.56 5.66 -2.05
N TRP A 149 3.89 6.81 -1.84
CA TRP A 149 4.46 8.11 -2.17
C TRP A 149 5.51 8.59 -1.17
N ARG A 150 5.26 8.39 0.13
CA ARG A 150 6.26 8.56 1.17
C ARG A 150 6.84 7.21 1.53
N ASP A 151 8.19 7.14 1.57
CA ASP A 151 8.87 6.01 2.19
C ASP A 151 8.68 6.01 3.72
N LEU A 152 9.15 4.96 4.35
CA LEU A 152 9.14 4.78 5.80
C LEU A 152 10.55 4.70 6.40
N ASP A 153 11.57 5.18 5.68
CA ASP A 153 12.93 5.19 6.18
C ASP A 153 13.10 6.07 7.43
N TRP A 154 12.18 7.03 7.61
CA TRP A 154 12.12 7.88 8.80
C TRP A 154 11.65 7.14 10.09
N LEU A 155 11.10 5.94 10.02
CA LEU A 155 10.84 5.14 11.21
C LEU A 155 12.15 4.69 11.84
N CYS A 156 12.18 4.57 13.17
CA CYS A 156 13.27 3.89 13.85
C CYS A 156 13.38 2.44 13.32
N ASP A 157 14.60 1.93 13.16
CA ASP A 157 14.83 0.63 12.50
C ASP A 157 14.09 -0.53 13.16
N ASN A 158 13.94 -0.50 14.48
CA ASN A 158 13.21 -1.51 15.24
C ASN A 158 11.68 -1.41 15.11
N GLU A 159 11.16 -0.39 14.44
CA GLU A 159 9.72 -0.18 14.18
C GLU A 159 9.36 -0.48 12.72
N LYS A 160 10.35 -0.64 11.85
CA LYS A 160 10.13 -1.02 10.45
C LYS A 160 9.74 -2.48 10.34
N ILE A 161 8.67 -2.76 9.62
CA ILE A 161 8.32 -4.11 9.18
C ILE A 161 8.94 -4.31 7.80
N PHE A 162 9.78 -5.32 7.67
CA PHE A 162 10.46 -5.67 6.43
C PHE A 162 9.60 -6.62 5.61
N LEU A 163 9.22 -6.19 4.42
CA LEU A 163 8.46 -6.95 3.45
C LEU A 163 9.41 -7.36 2.32
N ASP A 164 9.85 -8.62 2.31
CA ASP A 164 10.80 -9.15 1.32
C ASP A 164 10.18 -9.19 -0.09
N CYS A 165 10.74 -8.42 -0.98
CA CYS A 165 10.35 -8.32 -2.40
C CYS A 165 11.32 -9.04 -3.34
N GLY A 166 12.25 -9.83 -2.83
CA GLY A 166 13.31 -10.48 -3.62
C GLY A 166 12.82 -11.64 -4.48
N SER A 167 11.67 -12.23 -4.15
CA SER A 167 11.11 -13.34 -4.92
C SER A 167 10.53 -12.85 -6.25
N HIS A 168 10.64 -13.66 -7.31
CA HIS A 168 10.04 -13.43 -8.62
C HIS A 168 10.32 -12.05 -9.24
N PRO A 169 11.60 -11.63 -9.43
CA PRO A 169 11.92 -10.27 -9.90
C PRO A 169 11.32 -9.93 -11.28
N ASN A 170 11.08 -10.93 -12.11
CA ASN A 170 10.40 -10.72 -13.40
C ASN A 170 8.90 -10.43 -13.22
N LEU A 171 8.24 -11.05 -12.24
CA LEU A 171 6.85 -10.76 -11.89
C LEU A 171 6.73 -9.33 -11.37
N MET A 172 7.64 -8.88 -10.53
CA MET A 172 7.69 -7.52 -10.01
C MET A 172 7.67 -6.47 -11.13
N ARG A 173 8.51 -6.66 -12.14
CA ARG A 173 8.59 -5.77 -13.31
C ARG A 173 7.35 -5.89 -14.19
N ALA A 174 6.84 -7.11 -14.43
CA ALA A 174 5.65 -7.34 -15.23
C ALA A 174 4.42 -6.65 -14.63
N LEU A 175 4.23 -6.74 -13.32
CA LEU A 175 3.13 -6.10 -12.61
C LEU A 175 3.20 -4.57 -12.73
N SER A 176 4.37 -3.98 -12.51
CA SER A 176 4.55 -2.52 -12.66
C SER A 176 4.32 -2.07 -14.11
N ALA A 177 4.75 -2.85 -15.10
CA ALA A 177 4.65 -2.53 -16.53
C ALA A 177 3.22 -2.60 -17.09
N VAL A 178 2.28 -3.23 -16.40
CA VAL A 178 0.87 -3.29 -16.82
C VAL A 178 0.22 -1.90 -16.89
N PHE A 179 0.67 -0.97 -16.07
CA PHE A 179 0.06 0.36 -15.89
C PHE A 179 0.61 1.37 -16.91
N ASP A 180 0.43 1.10 -18.20
CA ASP A 180 0.90 1.93 -19.29
C ASP A 180 0.35 3.36 -19.23
N SER A 181 -0.90 3.54 -18.82
CA SER A 181 -1.50 4.88 -18.69
C SER A 181 -0.74 5.79 -17.72
N GLN A 182 -0.06 5.21 -16.73
CA GLN A 182 0.76 5.96 -15.78
C GLN A 182 2.16 6.19 -16.32
N ILE A 183 2.80 5.15 -16.89
CA ILE A 183 4.16 5.22 -17.43
C ILE A 183 4.19 6.16 -18.63
N ALA A 184 3.34 5.94 -19.64
CA ALA A 184 3.18 6.82 -20.80
C ALA A 184 2.53 8.17 -20.43
N GLY A 185 1.74 8.22 -19.36
CA GLY A 185 1.17 9.42 -18.75
C GLY A 185 2.18 10.32 -18.02
N GLY A 186 3.47 9.96 -18.01
CA GLY A 186 4.55 10.79 -17.50
C GLY A 186 5.00 10.48 -16.06
N LYS A 187 4.56 9.35 -15.49
CA LYS A 187 4.96 8.90 -14.15
C LYS A 187 5.72 7.56 -14.23
N ARG A 188 7.00 7.61 -14.09
CA ARG A 188 7.88 6.42 -14.12
C ARG A 188 7.81 5.66 -12.80
N TYR A 189 6.61 5.21 -12.41
CA TYR A 189 6.38 4.42 -11.21
C TYR A 189 7.13 3.09 -11.24
N ASP A 190 7.28 2.49 -12.41
CA ASP A 190 8.05 1.28 -12.65
C ASP A 190 9.47 1.39 -12.10
N LEU A 191 10.19 2.44 -12.50
CA LEU A 191 11.57 2.70 -12.03
C LEU A 191 11.62 3.18 -10.58
N ALA A 192 10.65 4.00 -10.17
CA ALA A 192 10.64 4.56 -8.82
C ALA A 192 10.42 3.47 -7.75
N ALA A 193 9.47 2.56 -7.99
CA ALA A 193 9.19 1.47 -7.07
C ALA A 193 10.34 0.45 -7.01
N GLU A 194 10.90 0.05 -8.17
CA GLU A 194 12.06 -0.84 -8.20
C GLU A 194 13.27 -0.19 -7.51
N GLY A 195 13.57 1.07 -7.83
CA GLY A 195 14.70 1.79 -7.23
C GLY A 195 14.57 1.91 -5.71
N ARG A 196 13.38 2.18 -5.17
CA ARG A 196 13.15 2.21 -3.72
C ARG A 196 13.39 0.85 -3.08
N ARG A 197 12.87 -0.22 -3.66
CA ARG A 197 13.04 -1.58 -3.14
C ARG A 197 14.50 -2.01 -3.09
N LEU A 198 15.27 -1.67 -4.13
CA LEU A 198 16.72 -1.93 -4.18
C LEU A 198 17.48 -1.09 -3.14
N ALA A 199 17.15 0.19 -3.02
CA ALA A 199 17.73 1.07 -2.01
C ALA A 199 17.43 0.61 -0.58
N ASN A 200 16.19 0.28 -0.28
CA ASN A 200 15.79 -0.23 1.03
C ASN A 200 16.56 -1.51 1.39
N ALA A 201 16.75 -2.43 0.44
CA ALA A 201 17.50 -3.67 0.67
C ALA A 201 18.93 -3.41 1.13
N THR A 202 19.63 -2.49 0.46
CA THR A 202 21.02 -2.14 0.78
C THR A 202 21.13 -1.25 2.03
N PHE A 203 20.25 -0.25 2.16
CA PHE A 203 20.35 0.72 3.25
C PHE A 203 19.63 0.29 4.54
N SER A 204 19.03 -0.89 4.57
CA SER A 204 18.39 -1.45 5.78
C SER A 204 19.36 -1.71 6.94
N ALA A 205 20.66 -1.90 6.65
CA ALA A 205 21.69 -2.13 7.65
C ALA A 205 23.02 -1.51 7.22
N SER A 206 23.52 -0.53 7.99
CA SER A 206 24.72 0.25 7.64
C SER A 206 26.05 -0.51 7.80
N HIS A 207 26.07 -1.62 8.54
CA HIS A 207 27.31 -2.33 8.92
C HIS A 207 27.24 -3.85 8.69
N ALA A 208 26.25 -4.33 7.94
CA ALA A 208 26.09 -5.74 7.59
C ALA A 208 26.03 -5.89 6.06
N CYS A 209 26.31 -7.10 5.58
CA CYS A 209 26.05 -7.43 4.17
C CYS A 209 24.54 -7.48 3.92
N ASP A 210 24.12 -7.16 2.69
CA ASP A 210 22.72 -7.22 2.29
C ASP A 210 22.16 -8.62 2.48
N THR A 211 21.02 -8.71 3.19
CA THR A 211 20.28 -9.97 3.39
C THR A 211 19.10 -10.08 2.44
N TYR A 212 18.65 -8.98 1.87
CA TYR A 212 17.55 -8.88 0.92
C TYR A 212 18.05 -8.38 -0.42
N SER A 213 17.44 -8.83 -1.52
CA SER A 213 17.72 -8.30 -2.86
C SER A 213 16.76 -7.16 -3.25
N ALA A 214 15.59 -7.10 -2.62
CA ALA A 214 14.61 -6.03 -2.77
C ALA A 214 13.71 -6.01 -1.53
N LEU A 215 13.38 -4.84 -1.02
CA LEU A 215 12.67 -4.69 0.26
C LEU A 215 11.70 -3.51 0.23
N ASN A 216 10.46 -3.72 0.69
CA ASN A 216 9.56 -2.64 1.07
C ASN A 216 9.50 -2.51 2.60
N TYR A 217 9.30 -1.28 3.08
CA TYR A 217 8.99 -1.03 4.49
C TYR A 217 7.48 -0.90 4.72
N ALA A 218 7.06 -1.36 5.89
CA ALA A 218 5.72 -1.11 6.40
C ALA A 218 5.77 -0.74 7.88
N MET A 219 4.69 -0.15 8.36
CA MET A 219 4.42 0.15 9.77
C MET A 219 3.37 -0.82 10.30
N ASP A 220 3.51 -1.34 11.51
CA ASP A 220 2.46 -2.13 12.17
C ASP A 220 1.31 -1.21 12.62
N LEU A 221 0.20 -1.23 11.91
CA LEU A 221 -1.03 -0.50 12.24
C LEU A 221 -2.02 -1.33 13.06
N THR A 222 -1.66 -2.54 13.45
CA THR A 222 -2.52 -3.44 14.24
C THR A 222 -3.10 -2.78 15.51
N PRO A 223 -2.33 -1.97 16.27
CA PRO A 223 -2.87 -1.28 17.44
C PRO A 223 -4.04 -0.34 17.14
N LEU A 224 -4.14 0.17 15.92
CA LEU A 224 -5.21 1.08 15.50
C LEU A 224 -6.57 0.41 15.32
N MET A 225 -6.64 -0.92 15.40
CA MET A 225 -7.91 -1.64 15.47
C MET A 225 -8.66 -1.40 16.80
N ASP A 226 -7.93 -0.99 17.86
CA ASP A 226 -8.53 -0.54 19.11
C ASP A 226 -9.07 0.89 18.93
N GLU A 227 -10.36 1.10 19.22
CA GLU A 227 -11.00 2.42 19.12
C GLU A 227 -10.48 3.43 20.14
N ASN A 228 -9.87 2.96 21.25
CA ASN A 228 -9.29 3.82 22.26
C ASN A 228 -7.93 4.39 21.85
N VAL A 229 -7.30 3.89 20.80
CA VAL A 229 -6.02 4.41 20.29
C VAL A 229 -6.29 5.59 19.37
N ASP A 230 -5.82 6.79 19.74
CA ASP A 230 -5.88 7.94 18.84
C ASP A 230 -4.91 7.76 17.66
N ILE A 231 -5.44 7.93 16.45
CA ILE A 231 -4.68 7.67 15.22
C ILE A 231 -3.59 8.72 15.00
N ALA A 232 -3.89 9.98 15.29
CA ALA A 232 -2.92 11.07 15.10
C ALA A 232 -1.78 10.96 16.12
N ASP A 233 -2.11 10.69 17.37
CA ASP A 233 -1.12 10.48 18.44
C ASP A 233 -0.24 9.26 18.16
N PHE A 234 -0.81 8.19 17.60
CA PHE A 234 -0.05 6.99 17.23
C PHE A 234 1.05 7.32 16.22
N ILE A 235 0.72 8.03 15.14
CA ILE A 235 1.68 8.42 14.09
C ILE A 235 2.67 9.46 14.59
N THR A 236 2.20 10.49 15.29
CA THR A 236 3.08 11.56 15.78
C THR A 236 4.06 11.06 16.84
N SER A 237 3.67 10.07 17.65
CA SER A 237 4.57 9.40 18.58
C SER A 237 5.74 8.70 17.89
N ALA A 238 5.52 8.07 16.72
CA ALA A 238 6.61 7.50 15.94
C ALA A 238 7.57 8.57 15.40
N ILE A 239 7.03 9.70 14.95
CA ILE A 239 7.84 10.86 14.51
C ILE A 239 8.68 11.44 15.67
N GLU A 240 8.11 11.56 16.86
CA GLU A 240 8.84 12.04 18.02
C GLU A 240 9.96 11.07 18.43
N ARG A 241 9.77 9.75 18.35
CA ARG A 241 10.85 8.79 18.61
C ARG A 241 12.00 8.94 17.61
N PHE A 242 11.70 9.09 16.32
CA PHE A 242 12.73 9.37 15.31
C PHE A 242 13.48 10.67 15.60
N LYS A 243 12.77 11.74 15.95
CA LYS A 243 13.36 13.02 16.32
C LYS A 243 14.33 12.88 17.51
N GLU A 244 13.96 12.13 18.55
CA GLU A 244 14.86 11.91 19.68
C GLU A 244 16.08 11.06 19.30
N GLN A 245 15.91 10.03 18.48
CA GLN A 245 17.03 9.23 17.93
C GLN A 245 18.04 10.10 17.18
N VAL A 246 17.57 11.02 16.34
CA VAL A 246 18.45 11.97 15.62
C VAL A 246 19.20 12.87 16.60
N LYS A 247 18.53 13.41 17.62
CA LYS A 247 19.17 14.24 18.65
C LYS A 247 20.24 13.49 19.44
N GLU A 248 19.96 12.25 19.83
CA GLU A 248 20.92 11.38 20.51
C GLU A 248 22.16 11.10 19.66
N GLY A 249 21.94 10.79 18.36
CA GLY A 249 23.01 10.61 17.41
C GLY A 249 23.94 11.83 17.29
N ILE A 250 23.37 13.03 17.23
CA ILE A 250 24.12 14.28 17.16
C ILE A 250 24.93 14.51 18.48
N ARG A 251 24.29 14.33 19.65
CA ARG A 251 24.92 14.54 20.96
C ARG A 251 26.12 13.63 21.22
N LYS A 252 26.15 12.45 20.59
CA LYS A 252 27.29 11.53 20.70
C LYS A 252 28.62 12.12 20.23
N PHE A 253 28.56 13.11 19.33
CA PHE A 253 29.75 13.65 18.65
C PHE A 253 29.95 15.15 18.92
N GLN A 254 29.17 15.75 19.80
CA GLN A 254 29.34 17.09 20.34
C GLN A 254 30.13 17.06 21.65
#